data_7515235f36b98e04bb9d6cd0c6d8dbaf
#
_entry.id   7515235f36b98e04bb9d6cd0c6d8dbaf
#
_cell.length_a   1.000
_cell.length_b   1.000
_cell.length_c   1.000
_cell.angle_alpha   90.00
_cell.angle_beta   90.00
_cell.angle_gamma   90.00
#
_symmetry.space_group_name_H-M   'P 1'
#
loop_
_entity.id
_entity.type
_entity.pdbx_description
1 polymer ?
#
loop_
_entity_poly.entity_id
_entity_poly.type
_entity_poly.pdbx_seq_one_letter_code
_entity_poly.pdbx_strand_id
1 'polypeptide(L)'
;MKNNTQLLQTILDNQKRVPQTLSLSDMGITSDIVHQIYDWAKPHAEDGELANYIPELANVDSNKSAIVIGDLLGNQITAGNGLDVKVSIQSVVKPFLYIYALEKGLAPSDISYIEPTAMHFNTDAVLQPESHKSRPGHPLNNAGAISSAGAIDDFSSFLEFMRLLTGNAQLSVLEDVYLSEMATNANNRAISMRLVATGRFSTIVDGMRALDFYTRACAIGVTPAEITQACVVLARGGKIGEKQIIHENNIVRAINAMNSYGLYERTGEISLLAAGVRALSCKSGVGGLIINIDPGRGAFTTYGPRLDAAGNSAFGKYALIPLNNLLAAPYAMRLSADEIINTIEEFE
;
A
#
# COMPACT_ATOMS: atom_id res chain seq x y z
N MET A 1 -35.15 -14.71 4.39
CA MET A 1 -34.39 -13.55 3.88
C MET A 1 -34.65 -12.25 4.63
N LYS A 2 -35.92 -11.85 4.89
CA LYS A 2 -36.22 -10.57 5.60
C LYS A 2 -35.61 -10.44 7.01
N ASN A 3 -35.51 -11.53 7.79
CA ASN A 3 -34.93 -11.50 9.14
C ASN A 3 -33.39 -11.24 9.13
N ASN A 4 -32.69 -11.70 8.10
CA ASN A 4 -31.24 -11.51 8.02
C ASN A 4 -30.87 -10.06 7.69
N THR A 5 -31.65 -9.39 6.85
CA THR A 5 -31.47 -7.97 6.53
C THR A 5 -31.67 -7.08 7.76
N GLN A 6 -32.67 -7.39 8.59
CA GLN A 6 -32.97 -6.63 9.81
C GLN A 6 -31.89 -6.83 10.88
N LEU A 7 -31.36 -8.07 11.03
CA LEU A 7 -30.24 -8.35 11.91
C LEU A 7 -28.98 -7.60 11.47
N LEU A 8 -28.64 -7.68 10.17
CA LEU A 8 -27.49 -6.96 9.62
C LEU A 8 -27.63 -5.45 9.80
N GLN A 9 -28.85 -4.90 9.59
CA GLN A 9 -29.08 -3.47 9.81
C GLN A 9 -28.92 -3.09 11.28
N THR A 10 -29.38 -3.91 12.21
CA THR A 10 -29.21 -3.69 13.66
C THR A 10 -27.72 -3.72 14.05
N ILE A 11 -26.94 -4.66 13.49
CA ILE A 11 -25.50 -4.73 13.70
C ILE A 11 -24.82 -3.47 13.18
N LEU A 12 -25.12 -3.05 11.95
CA LEU A 12 -24.57 -1.85 11.32
C LEU A 12 -24.93 -0.57 12.10
N ASP A 13 -26.16 -0.46 12.59
CA ASP A 13 -26.59 0.70 13.39
C ASP A 13 -25.90 0.75 14.76
N ASN A 14 -25.58 -0.40 15.34
CA ASN A 14 -24.76 -0.48 16.54
C ASN A 14 -23.27 -0.13 16.29
N GLN A 15 -22.75 -0.42 15.09
CA GLN A 15 -21.38 -0.03 14.69
C GLN A 15 -21.25 1.48 14.43
N LYS A 16 -22.33 2.20 14.13
CA LYS A 16 -22.32 3.67 14.00
C LYS A 16 -22.00 4.42 15.31
N ARG A 17 -21.86 3.71 16.42
CA ARG A 17 -21.36 4.25 17.70
C ARG A 17 -19.84 4.20 17.82
N VAL A 18 -19.12 4.29 16.69
CA VAL A 18 -17.65 4.34 16.68
C VAL A 18 -17.17 5.63 17.37
N PRO A 19 -16.10 5.54 18.19
CA PRO A 19 -15.62 6.64 19.02
C PRO A 19 -15.25 7.88 18.23
N GLN A 20 -15.27 9.01 18.92
CA GLN A 20 -14.78 10.31 18.44
C GLN A 20 -13.44 10.17 17.69
N THR A 21 -13.30 10.93 16.62
CA THR A 21 -12.03 11.07 15.91
C THR A 21 -10.96 11.54 16.89
N LEU A 22 -9.99 10.67 17.18
CA LEU A 22 -8.92 10.96 18.12
C LEU A 22 -7.75 11.64 17.37
N SER A 23 -7.18 12.67 17.99
CA SER A 23 -5.89 13.22 17.55
C SER A 23 -4.74 12.29 17.94
N LEU A 24 -3.54 12.50 17.34
CA LEU A 24 -2.34 11.79 17.75
C LEU A 24 -2.08 11.92 19.25
N SER A 25 -2.28 13.13 19.81
CA SER A 25 -2.12 13.37 21.26
C SER A 25 -3.15 12.63 22.10
N ASP A 26 -4.42 12.53 21.67
CA ASP A 26 -5.45 11.76 22.37
C ASP A 26 -5.13 10.25 22.37
N MET A 27 -4.43 9.79 21.35
CA MET A 27 -3.92 8.42 21.24
C MET A 27 -2.62 8.18 22.05
N GLY A 28 -2.07 9.23 22.67
CA GLY A 28 -0.79 9.16 23.36
C GLY A 28 0.42 9.10 22.44
N ILE A 29 0.25 9.44 21.17
CA ILE A 29 1.32 9.43 20.16
C ILE A 29 1.99 10.80 20.16
N THR A 30 3.22 10.85 20.65
CA THR A 30 4.03 12.05 20.76
C THR A 30 5.21 12.02 19.78
N SER A 31 5.78 13.20 19.53
CA SER A 31 6.99 13.32 18.72
C SER A 31 8.15 12.50 19.32
N ASP A 32 8.31 12.50 20.63
CA ASP A 32 9.38 11.77 21.31
C ASP A 32 9.27 10.28 21.07
N ILE A 33 8.07 9.71 21.15
CA ILE A 33 7.85 8.27 20.88
C ILE A 33 8.18 7.93 19.44
N VAL A 34 7.76 8.77 18.46
CA VAL A 34 8.03 8.52 17.05
C VAL A 34 9.53 8.62 16.75
N HIS A 35 10.25 9.56 17.40
CA HIS A 35 11.71 9.63 17.29
C HIS A 35 12.41 8.42 17.92
N GLN A 36 11.94 7.92 19.07
CA GLN A 36 12.49 6.70 19.68
C GLN A 36 12.33 5.49 18.76
N ILE A 37 11.16 5.35 18.10
CA ILE A 37 10.96 4.27 17.11
C ILE A 37 11.90 4.45 15.91
N TYR A 38 12.08 5.67 15.44
CA TYR A 38 13.01 5.96 14.36
C TYR A 38 14.45 5.59 14.71
N ASP A 39 14.93 6.01 15.90
CA ASP A 39 16.28 5.74 16.36
C ASP A 39 16.51 4.23 16.59
N TRP A 40 15.49 3.51 17.04
CA TRP A 40 15.54 2.07 17.20
C TRP A 40 15.57 1.34 15.85
N ALA A 41 14.79 1.76 14.86
CA ALA A 41 14.75 1.11 13.55
C ALA A 41 15.94 1.49 12.64
N LYS A 42 16.57 2.65 12.87
CA LYS A 42 17.61 3.20 12.00
C LYS A 42 18.83 2.30 11.78
N PRO A 43 19.40 1.60 12.79
CA PRO A 43 20.51 0.66 12.57
C PRO A 43 20.19 -0.44 11.55
N HIS A 44 18.95 -0.93 11.55
CA HIS A 44 18.48 -1.98 10.64
C HIS A 44 18.28 -1.52 9.19
N ALA A 45 18.42 -0.22 8.92
CA ALA A 45 18.44 0.26 7.54
C ALA A 45 19.63 -0.30 6.74
N GLU A 46 20.70 -0.72 7.41
CA GLU A 46 21.89 -1.29 6.79
C GLU A 46 21.75 -2.78 6.43
N ASP A 47 20.71 -3.47 6.93
CA ASP A 47 20.48 -4.91 6.71
C ASP A 47 19.97 -5.23 5.30
N GLY A 48 19.71 -4.21 4.48
CA GLY A 48 19.18 -4.34 3.12
C GLY A 48 20.10 -3.80 2.03
N GLU A 49 19.70 -4.03 0.77
CA GLU A 49 20.39 -3.55 -0.42
C GLU A 49 19.50 -2.61 -1.24
N LEU A 50 20.10 -1.67 -1.97
CA LEU A 50 19.36 -0.83 -2.92
C LEU A 50 18.83 -1.67 -4.08
N ALA A 51 17.61 -1.41 -4.53
CA ALA A 51 17.15 -1.92 -5.81
C ALA A 51 18.04 -1.37 -6.92
N ASN A 52 18.52 -2.22 -7.82
CA ASN A 52 19.54 -1.88 -8.81
C ASN A 52 19.14 -2.17 -10.26
N TYR A 53 17.87 -2.53 -10.50
CA TYR A 53 17.39 -2.88 -11.84
C TYR A 53 17.16 -1.65 -12.75
N ILE A 54 17.09 -0.44 -12.17
CA ILE A 54 17.15 0.84 -12.87
C ILE A 54 18.07 1.83 -12.14
N PRO A 55 18.74 2.75 -12.85
CA PRO A 55 19.69 3.69 -12.26
C PRO A 55 19.09 4.59 -11.18
N GLU A 56 17.85 5.01 -11.35
CA GLU A 56 17.15 5.95 -10.46
C GLU A 56 16.88 5.34 -9.07
N LEU A 57 16.80 4.02 -8.95
CA LEU A 57 16.70 3.31 -7.68
C LEU A 57 18.08 2.97 -7.11
N ALA A 58 19.04 2.66 -7.98
CA ALA A 58 20.41 2.30 -7.57
C ALA A 58 21.20 3.49 -7.00
N ASN A 59 20.89 4.73 -7.44
CA ASN A 59 21.64 5.94 -7.09
C ASN A 59 20.97 6.81 -6.03
N VAL A 60 19.95 6.31 -5.31
CA VAL A 60 19.35 7.04 -4.20
C VAL A 60 20.30 7.11 -3.00
N ASP A 61 20.19 8.16 -2.18
CA ASP A 61 20.95 8.26 -0.92
C ASP A 61 20.44 7.20 0.08
N SER A 62 21.23 6.16 0.25
CA SER A 62 20.91 5.02 1.11
C SER A 62 20.82 5.37 2.61
N ASN A 63 21.31 6.55 3.02
CA ASN A 63 21.28 7.01 4.41
C ASN A 63 19.99 7.78 4.74
N LYS A 64 19.13 8.00 3.77
CA LYS A 64 17.84 8.66 3.97
C LYS A 64 16.81 7.68 4.49
N SER A 65 16.13 8.07 5.57
CA SER A 65 14.99 7.32 6.10
C SER A 65 14.01 8.27 6.79
N ALA A 66 12.75 7.88 6.87
CA ALA A 66 11.71 8.70 7.46
C ALA A 66 10.55 7.85 8.02
N ILE A 67 9.91 8.38 9.04
CA ILE A 67 8.61 7.96 9.54
C ILE A 67 7.67 9.16 9.46
N VAL A 68 6.46 8.94 8.98
CA VAL A 68 5.36 9.89 9.04
C VAL A 68 4.13 9.15 9.57
N ILE A 69 3.53 9.64 10.64
CA ILE A 69 2.28 9.11 11.20
C ILE A 69 1.23 10.22 11.19
N GLY A 70 0.03 9.92 10.71
CA GLY A 70 -1.06 10.88 10.57
C GLY A 70 -2.36 10.39 11.21
N ASP A 71 -3.10 11.31 11.86
CA ASP A 71 -4.43 11.07 12.41
C ASP A 71 -5.56 11.43 11.42
N LEU A 72 -6.79 11.13 11.82
CA LEU A 72 -7.96 11.47 11.00
C LEU A 72 -8.30 12.98 10.99
N LEU A 73 -7.64 13.79 11.80
CA LEU A 73 -7.77 15.27 11.78
C LEU A 73 -6.85 15.91 10.74
N GLY A 74 -5.86 15.14 10.24
CA GLY A 74 -4.86 15.62 9.29
C GLY A 74 -3.56 16.11 9.94
N ASN A 75 -3.42 15.94 11.26
CA ASN A 75 -2.16 16.20 11.93
C ASN A 75 -1.15 15.10 11.58
N GLN A 76 0.12 15.48 11.46
CA GLN A 76 1.21 14.55 11.22
C GLN A 76 2.34 14.76 12.24
N ILE A 77 2.94 13.67 12.70
CA ILE A 77 4.21 13.64 13.42
C ILE A 77 5.21 12.93 12.53
N THR A 78 6.43 13.46 12.48
CA THR A 78 7.48 13.01 11.56
C THR A 78 8.78 12.77 12.31
N ALA A 79 9.59 11.83 11.82
CA ALA A 79 10.97 11.62 12.26
C ALA A 79 11.85 11.22 11.08
N GLY A 80 13.12 11.58 11.13
CA GLY A 80 14.13 11.19 10.14
C GLY A 80 14.58 12.30 9.21
N ASN A 81 15.51 11.94 8.33
CA ASN A 81 16.19 12.85 7.40
C ASN A 81 15.76 12.67 5.93
N GLY A 82 14.77 11.82 5.68
CA GLY A 82 14.25 11.51 4.34
C GLY A 82 12.85 12.07 4.06
N LEU A 83 12.38 13.03 4.86
CA LEU A 83 11.02 13.56 4.80
C LEU A 83 10.71 14.33 3.51
N ASP A 84 11.71 14.99 2.94
CA ASP A 84 11.67 15.80 1.72
C ASP A 84 12.05 15.03 0.46
N VAL A 85 12.47 13.78 0.61
CA VAL A 85 12.87 12.93 -0.53
C VAL A 85 11.66 12.62 -1.39
N LYS A 86 11.74 12.96 -2.69
CA LYS A 86 10.74 12.60 -3.67
C LYS A 86 11.06 11.22 -4.21
N VAL A 87 10.22 10.25 -3.88
CA VAL A 87 10.41 8.82 -4.19
C VAL A 87 9.38 8.38 -5.22
N SER A 88 9.77 7.52 -6.18
CA SER A 88 8.77 6.85 -7.01
C SER A 88 7.89 5.94 -6.15
N ILE A 89 6.57 6.07 -6.29
CA ILE A 89 5.61 5.35 -5.44
C ILE A 89 5.68 3.82 -5.62
N GLN A 90 6.10 3.37 -6.80
CA GLN A 90 6.26 1.96 -7.15
C GLN A 90 5.01 1.13 -6.78
N SER A 91 5.17 -0.07 -6.26
CA SER A 91 4.06 -0.95 -5.92
C SER A 91 3.12 -0.44 -4.83
N VAL A 92 3.44 0.65 -4.15
CA VAL A 92 2.51 1.32 -3.21
C VAL A 92 1.31 1.93 -3.95
N VAL A 93 1.42 2.18 -5.25
CA VAL A 93 0.29 2.67 -6.07
C VAL A 93 -0.84 1.65 -6.25
N LYS A 94 -0.56 0.35 -6.12
CA LYS A 94 -1.51 -0.72 -6.47
C LYS A 94 -2.85 -0.68 -5.73
N PRO A 95 -2.93 -0.45 -4.41
CA PRO A 95 -4.21 -0.25 -3.73
C PRO A 95 -5.02 0.92 -4.31
N PHE A 96 -4.37 2.02 -4.65
CA PHE A 96 -5.01 3.21 -5.22
C PHE A 96 -5.52 2.94 -6.64
N LEU A 97 -4.74 2.22 -7.46
CA LEU A 97 -5.19 1.76 -8.79
C LEU A 97 -6.42 0.85 -8.68
N TYR A 98 -6.40 -0.09 -7.74
CA TYR A 98 -7.51 -1.00 -7.51
C TYR A 98 -8.77 -0.24 -7.07
N ILE A 99 -8.64 0.66 -6.08
CA ILE A 99 -9.75 1.53 -5.63
C ILE A 99 -10.29 2.33 -6.81
N TYR A 100 -9.42 2.99 -7.59
CA TYR A 100 -9.88 3.82 -8.69
C TYR A 100 -10.59 3.03 -9.79
N ALA A 101 -10.12 1.83 -10.11
CA ALA A 101 -10.80 0.94 -11.04
C ALA A 101 -12.21 0.56 -10.55
N LEU A 102 -12.36 0.29 -9.24
CA LEU A 102 -13.67 0.03 -8.63
C LEU A 102 -14.57 1.27 -8.65
N GLU A 103 -14.04 2.48 -8.42
CA GLU A 103 -14.79 3.76 -8.55
C GLU A 103 -15.27 4.00 -9.98
N LYS A 104 -14.59 3.45 -10.99
CA LYS A 104 -15.04 3.47 -12.40
C LYS A 104 -16.09 2.41 -12.72
N GLY A 105 -16.59 1.69 -11.71
CA GLY A 105 -17.71 0.75 -11.84
C GLY A 105 -17.31 -0.68 -12.19
N LEU A 106 -16.01 -1.02 -12.12
CA LEU A 106 -15.57 -2.38 -12.33
C LEU A 106 -15.88 -3.25 -11.12
N ALA A 107 -16.37 -4.45 -11.35
CA ALA A 107 -16.54 -5.41 -10.28
C ALA A 107 -15.18 -5.97 -9.82
N PRO A 108 -14.99 -6.31 -8.54
CA PRO A 108 -13.76 -6.94 -8.07
C PRO A 108 -13.40 -8.18 -8.88
N SER A 109 -14.41 -8.95 -9.26
CA SER A 109 -14.26 -10.15 -10.09
C SER A 109 -13.83 -9.86 -11.54
N ASP A 110 -13.91 -8.63 -12.02
CA ASP A 110 -13.42 -8.26 -13.35
C ASP A 110 -11.91 -8.01 -13.35
N ILE A 111 -11.34 -7.71 -12.18
CA ILE A 111 -9.91 -7.38 -12.02
C ILE A 111 -9.12 -8.62 -11.65
N SER A 112 -9.58 -9.36 -10.63
CA SER A 112 -8.91 -10.55 -10.11
C SER A 112 -9.89 -11.53 -9.49
N TYR A 113 -9.48 -12.78 -9.31
CA TYR A 113 -10.10 -13.65 -8.31
C TYR A 113 -9.18 -13.64 -7.06
N ILE A 114 -9.71 -13.94 -5.89
CA ILE A 114 -8.91 -13.91 -4.67
C ILE A 114 -8.38 -15.32 -4.41
N GLU A 115 -7.06 -15.46 -4.41
CA GLU A 115 -6.37 -16.68 -4.04
C GLU A 115 -6.34 -16.87 -2.53
N PRO A 116 -6.49 -18.11 -2.02
CA PRO A 116 -6.37 -18.40 -0.60
C PRO A 116 -4.96 -18.21 -0.05
N THR A 117 -3.94 -18.25 -0.90
CA THR A 117 -2.53 -18.16 -0.55
C THR A 117 -1.86 -17.04 -1.32
N ALA A 118 -0.89 -16.37 -0.68
CA ALA A 118 -0.05 -15.40 -1.37
C ALA A 118 0.70 -16.11 -2.50
N MET A 119 0.45 -15.67 -3.72
CA MET A 119 1.17 -16.16 -4.90
C MET A 119 2.37 -15.29 -5.19
N HIS A 120 3.38 -15.89 -5.81
CA HIS A 120 4.57 -15.20 -6.27
C HIS A 120 4.24 -13.93 -7.04
N PHE A 121 4.93 -12.87 -6.68
CA PHE A 121 4.62 -11.50 -7.06
C PHE A 121 4.81 -11.22 -8.54
N ASN A 122 5.78 -11.89 -9.18
CA ASN A 122 6.34 -11.44 -10.44
C ASN A 122 6.03 -12.32 -11.65
N THR A 123 5.72 -13.60 -11.50
CA THR A 123 5.82 -14.46 -12.68
C THR A 123 4.56 -15.26 -12.99
N ASP A 124 4.04 -15.99 -12.05
CA ASP A 124 3.09 -17.05 -12.39
C ASP A 124 1.64 -16.68 -12.11
N ALA A 125 1.40 -15.47 -11.60
CA ALA A 125 0.08 -14.98 -11.25
C ALA A 125 -0.91 -14.90 -12.45
N VAL A 126 -0.40 -15.00 -13.67
CA VAL A 126 -1.19 -15.03 -14.90
C VAL A 126 -1.37 -16.46 -15.44
N LEU A 127 -0.61 -17.42 -14.94
CA LEU A 127 -0.68 -18.84 -15.32
C LEU A 127 -1.77 -19.58 -14.55
N GLN A 128 -2.93 -18.94 -14.41
CA GLN A 128 -4.02 -19.50 -13.65
C GLN A 128 -4.78 -20.57 -14.44
N PRO A 129 -5.35 -21.57 -13.76
CA PRO A 129 -6.16 -22.59 -14.41
C PRO A 129 -7.26 -21.95 -15.28
N GLU A 130 -7.59 -22.58 -16.39
CA GLU A 130 -8.66 -22.15 -17.31
C GLU A 130 -10.00 -21.92 -16.60
N SER A 131 -10.21 -22.55 -15.43
CA SER A 131 -11.40 -22.37 -14.59
C SER A 131 -11.60 -20.94 -14.08
N HIS A 132 -10.56 -20.12 -14.02
CA HIS A 132 -10.64 -18.74 -13.48
C HIS A 132 -10.71 -17.64 -14.55
N LYS A 133 -11.00 -18.00 -15.82
CA LYS A 133 -11.24 -17.06 -16.92
C LYS A 133 -10.17 -15.97 -17.03
N SER A 134 -8.88 -16.37 -16.96
CA SER A 134 -7.75 -15.48 -17.23
C SER A 134 -7.61 -14.30 -16.27
N ARG A 135 -8.06 -14.43 -15.04
CA ARG A 135 -7.96 -13.38 -14.02
C ARG A 135 -6.70 -13.55 -13.18
N PRO A 136 -6.04 -12.45 -12.81
CA PRO A 136 -4.97 -12.46 -11.82
C PRO A 136 -5.43 -13.00 -10.46
N GLY A 137 -4.51 -13.60 -9.69
CA GLY A 137 -4.81 -14.19 -8.39
C GLY A 137 -5.27 -13.17 -7.35
N HIS A 138 -4.73 -11.94 -7.38
CA HIS A 138 -5.13 -10.84 -6.50
C HIS A 138 -4.79 -9.48 -7.12
N PRO A 139 -5.45 -8.37 -6.69
CA PRO A 139 -5.27 -7.06 -7.32
C PRO A 139 -3.90 -6.41 -7.06
N LEU A 140 -3.13 -6.91 -6.09
CA LEU A 140 -1.87 -6.30 -5.64
C LEU A 140 -0.61 -6.96 -6.22
N ASN A 141 -0.71 -8.03 -7.04
CA ASN A 141 0.40 -8.50 -7.85
C ASN A 141 0.49 -7.68 -9.16
N ASN A 142 1.55 -7.89 -9.94
CA ASN A 142 1.75 -7.11 -11.16
C ASN A 142 0.63 -7.36 -12.20
N ALA A 143 0.18 -8.59 -12.36
CA ALA A 143 -0.91 -8.93 -13.27
C ALA A 143 -2.23 -8.24 -12.86
N GLY A 144 -2.57 -8.25 -11.56
CA GLY A 144 -3.75 -7.56 -11.04
C GLY A 144 -3.68 -6.05 -11.17
N ALA A 145 -2.51 -5.46 -10.94
CA ALA A 145 -2.29 -4.03 -11.11
C ALA A 145 -2.38 -3.61 -12.59
N ILE A 146 -1.78 -4.38 -13.51
CA ILE A 146 -1.90 -4.15 -14.96
C ILE A 146 -3.36 -4.32 -15.40
N SER A 147 -4.09 -5.31 -14.86
CA SER A 147 -5.52 -5.50 -15.14
C SER A 147 -6.35 -4.32 -14.64
N SER A 148 -6.05 -3.77 -13.47
CA SER A 148 -6.71 -2.57 -12.93
C SER A 148 -6.40 -1.35 -13.80
N ALA A 149 -5.14 -1.15 -14.19
CA ALA A 149 -4.72 -0.07 -15.06
C ALA A 149 -5.40 -0.14 -16.45
N GLY A 150 -5.52 -1.34 -17.02
CA GLY A 150 -6.16 -1.54 -18.32
C GLY A 150 -7.66 -1.30 -18.32
N ALA A 151 -8.27 -1.26 -17.16
CA ALA A 151 -9.68 -0.95 -16.96
C ALA A 151 -9.96 0.56 -16.81
N ILE A 152 -8.92 1.38 -16.79
CA ILE A 152 -8.98 2.83 -16.67
C ILE A 152 -8.55 3.44 -18.00
N ASP A 153 -9.39 4.30 -18.58
CA ASP A 153 -9.15 4.83 -19.93
C ASP A 153 -8.14 5.98 -19.96
N ASP A 154 -8.09 6.79 -18.92
CA ASP A 154 -7.29 8.03 -18.89
C ASP A 154 -6.38 8.12 -17.66
N PHE A 155 -5.06 8.12 -17.93
CA PHE A 155 -4.03 8.30 -16.88
C PHE A 155 -4.12 9.68 -16.22
N SER A 156 -4.48 10.73 -16.96
CA SER A 156 -4.58 12.09 -16.38
C SER A 156 -5.63 12.13 -15.28
N SER A 157 -6.77 11.48 -15.47
CA SER A 157 -7.82 11.39 -14.45
C SER A 157 -7.36 10.62 -13.20
N PHE A 158 -6.55 9.57 -13.37
CA PHE A 158 -5.94 8.86 -12.24
C PHE A 158 -4.91 9.74 -11.51
N LEU A 159 -4.09 10.48 -12.25
CA LEU A 159 -3.12 11.39 -11.64
C LEU A 159 -3.82 12.52 -10.85
N GLU A 160 -4.91 13.06 -11.38
CA GLU A 160 -5.76 14.03 -10.64
C GLU A 160 -6.36 13.42 -9.37
N PHE A 161 -6.80 12.18 -9.42
CA PHE A 161 -7.25 11.46 -8.23
C PHE A 161 -6.12 11.35 -7.19
N MET A 162 -4.91 10.99 -7.59
CA MET A 162 -3.76 10.93 -6.68
C MET A 162 -3.38 12.34 -6.14
N ARG A 163 -3.45 13.37 -6.95
CA ARG A 163 -3.28 14.78 -6.52
C ARG A 163 -4.27 15.17 -5.42
N LEU A 164 -5.52 14.79 -5.63
CA LEU A 164 -6.58 15.06 -4.65
C LEU A 164 -6.31 14.33 -3.33
N LEU A 165 -5.90 13.07 -3.36
CA LEU A 165 -5.66 12.28 -2.15
C LEU A 165 -4.42 12.74 -1.39
N THR A 166 -3.33 13.07 -2.09
CA THR A 166 -2.08 13.54 -1.49
C THR A 166 -2.14 15.00 -1.03
N GLY A 167 -3.11 15.76 -1.53
CA GLY A 167 -3.19 17.22 -1.34
C GLY A 167 -2.14 18.00 -2.14
N ASN A 168 -1.41 17.35 -3.07
CA ASN A 168 -0.39 17.99 -3.91
C ASN A 168 -0.86 18.15 -5.35
N ALA A 169 -1.30 19.35 -5.73
CA ALA A 169 -1.73 19.68 -7.09
C ALA A 169 -0.59 19.59 -8.14
N GLN A 170 0.67 19.58 -7.70
CA GLN A 170 1.86 19.47 -8.57
C GLN A 170 2.43 18.05 -8.65
N LEU A 171 1.73 17.07 -8.10
CA LEU A 171 2.14 15.67 -8.19
C LEU A 171 2.32 15.27 -9.65
N SER A 172 3.42 14.62 -9.97
CA SER A 172 3.78 14.29 -11.35
C SER A 172 4.52 12.95 -11.44
N VAL A 173 4.59 12.42 -12.64
CA VAL A 173 5.45 11.29 -12.98
C VAL A 173 6.92 11.74 -12.93
N LEU A 174 7.79 10.89 -12.41
CA LEU A 174 9.24 11.01 -12.54
C LEU A 174 9.63 10.40 -13.88
N GLU A 175 9.82 11.24 -14.88
CA GLU A 175 9.98 10.79 -16.29
C GLU A 175 11.21 9.89 -16.47
N ASP A 176 12.32 10.16 -15.78
CA ASP A 176 13.52 9.32 -15.86
C ASP A 176 13.24 7.90 -15.33
N VAL A 177 12.52 7.79 -14.20
CA VAL A 177 12.07 6.50 -13.65
C VAL A 177 11.16 5.79 -14.64
N TYR A 178 10.17 6.49 -15.20
CA TYR A 178 9.26 5.90 -16.19
C TYR A 178 10.00 5.37 -17.41
N LEU A 179 10.92 6.14 -17.97
CA LEU A 179 11.69 5.74 -19.16
C LEU A 179 12.60 4.54 -18.89
N SER A 180 13.29 4.53 -17.75
CA SER A 180 14.13 3.41 -17.33
C SER A 180 13.31 2.14 -17.07
N GLU A 181 12.16 2.25 -16.41
CA GLU A 181 11.23 1.13 -16.20
C GLU A 181 10.70 0.60 -17.54
N MET A 182 10.31 1.48 -18.48
CA MET A 182 9.85 1.05 -19.80
C MET A 182 10.94 0.35 -20.63
N ALA A 183 12.20 0.69 -20.42
CA ALA A 183 13.34 0.04 -21.07
C ALA A 183 13.64 -1.36 -20.51
N THR A 184 13.37 -1.60 -19.21
CA THR A 184 13.79 -2.80 -18.48
C THR A 184 12.67 -3.76 -18.08
N ASN A 185 11.40 -3.44 -18.38
CA ASN A 185 10.21 -4.12 -17.90
C ASN A 185 9.84 -5.43 -18.62
N ALA A 186 10.81 -6.24 -19.02
CA ALA A 186 10.56 -7.47 -19.79
C ALA A 186 9.52 -8.40 -19.12
N ASN A 187 9.59 -8.57 -17.80
CA ASN A 187 8.61 -9.37 -17.05
C ASN A 187 7.19 -8.81 -17.12
N ASN A 188 7.03 -7.50 -16.95
CA ASN A 188 5.70 -6.87 -17.03
C ASN A 188 5.15 -6.88 -18.45
N ARG A 189 6.01 -6.83 -19.49
CA ARG A 189 5.61 -7.06 -20.89
C ARG A 189 5.10 -8.48 -21.10
N ALA A 190 5.82 -9.48 -20.57
CA ALA A 190 5.40 -10.88 -20.65
C ALA A 190 4.06 -11.10 -19.93
N ILE A 191 3.87 -10.54 -18.74
CA ILE A 191 2.60 -10.56 -18.00
C ILE A 191 1.48 -9.92 -18.85
N SER A 192 1.71 -8.73 -19.40
CA SER A 192 0.72 -8.04 -20.23
C SER A 192 0.33 -8.85 -21.47
N MET A 193 1.31 -9.43 -22.18
CA MET A 193 1.05 -10.30 -23.32
C MET A 193 0.32 -11.60 -22.91
N ARG A 194 0.60 -12.12 -21.73
CA ARG A 194 -0.14 -13.27 -21.19
C ARG A 194 -1.60 -12.90 -20.91
N LEU A 195 -1.86 -11.72 -20.36
CA LEU A 195 -3.22 -11.19 -20.15
C LEU A 195 -3.98 -11.03 -21.49
N VAL A 196 -3.30 -10.65 -22.56
CA VAL A 196 -3.88 -10.63 -23.92
C VAL A 196 -4.19 -12.06 -24.37
N ALA A 197 -3.21 -12.97 -24.28
CA ALA A 197 -3.35 -14.36 -24.75
C ALA A 197 -4.47 -15.12 -24.02
N THR A 198 -4.76 -14.75 -22.79
CA THR A 198 -5.82 -15.35 -21.97
C THR A 198 -7.16 -14.61 -22.08
N GLY A 199 -7.27 -13.59 -22.92
CA GLY A 199 -8.52 -12.87 -23.19
C GLY A 199 -8.90 -11.82 -22.14
N ARG A 200 -7.98 -11.46 -21.22
CA ARG A 200 -8.21 -10.32 -20.29
C ARG A 200 -8.20 -8.98 -21.03
N PHE A 201 -7.33 -8.85 -22.02
CA PHE A 201 -7.32 -7.74 -22.96
C PHE A 201 -7.66 -8.24 -24.35
N SER A 202 -8.43 -7.45 -25.10
CA SER A 202 -8.91 -7.84 -26.43
C SER A 202 -7.82 -7.82 -27.49
N THR A 203 -6.85 -6.92 -27.35
CA THR A 203 -5.77 -6.74 -28.32
C THR A 203 -4.42 -6.52 -27.66
N ILE A 204 -3.34 -6.70 -28.43
CA ILE A 204 -1.98 -6.35 -28.00
C ILE A 204 -1.89 -4.86 -27.66
N VAL A 205 -2.60 -4.01 -28.38
CA VAL A 205 -2.63 -2.56 -28.11
C VAL A 205 -3.21 -2.27 -26.75
N ASP A 206 -4.31 -2.92 -26.36
CA ASP A 206 -4.90 -2.77 -25.01
C ASP A 206 -3.94 -3.24 -23.92
N GLY A 207 -3.27 -4.38 -24.13
CA GLY A 207 -2.26 -4.87 -23.18
C GLY A 207 -1.09 -3.91 -23.02
N MET A 208 -0.59 -3.33 -24.11
CA MET A 208 0.51 -2.37 -24.06
C MET A 208 0.08 -1.03 -23.46
N ARG A 209 -1.14 -0.58 -23.70
CA ARG A 209 -1.73 0.61 -23.05
C ARG A 209 -1.85 0.41 -21.55
N ALA A 210 -2.31 -0.75 -21.11
CA ALA A 210 -2.40 -1.10 -19.68
C ALA A 210 -1.02 -1.13 -19.01
N LEU A 211 -0.02 -1.65 -19.69
CA LEU A 211 1.36 -1.68 -19.21
C LEU A 211 1.94 -0.26 -19.10
N ASP A 212 1.78 0.58 -20.12
CA ASP A 212 2.22 1.98 -20.11
C ASP A 212 1.59 2.74 -18.93
N PHE A 213 0.27 2.62 -18.77
CA PHE A 213 -0.46 3.23 -17.67
C PHE A 213 0.10 2.78 -16.31
N TYR A 214 0.26 1.48 -16.10
CA TYR A 214 0.78 0.93 -14.85
C TYR A 214 2.20 1.42 -14.55
N THR A 215 3.06 1.46 -15.58
CA THR A 215 4.45 1.94 -15.42
C THR A 215 4.49 3.43 -15.06
N ARG A 216 3.66 4.27 -15.70
CA ARG A 216 3.50 5.68 -15.32
C ARG A 216 3.00 5.82 -13.88
N ALA A 217 2.04 5.00 -13.48
CA ALA A 217 1.50 5.03 -12.12
C ALA A 217 2.57 4.65 -11.08
N CYS A 218 3.42 3.66 -11.35
CA CYS A 218 4.56 3.30 -10.50
C CYS A 218 5.61 4.43 -10.38
N ALA A 219 5.76 5.21 -11.43
CA ALA A 219 6.73 6.31 -11.50
C ALA A 219 6.20 7.65 -10.93
N ILE A 220 4.99 7.72 -10.37
CA ILE A 220 4.51 8.93 -9.67
C ILE A 220 5.45 9.22 -8.51
N GLY A 221 5.96 10.47 -8.44
CA GLY A 221 6.86 10.92 -7.39
C GLY A 221 6.10 11.45 -6.18
N VAL A 222 6.30 10.85 -5.00
CA VAL A 222 5.67 11.27 -3.74
C VAL A 222 6.71 11.47 -2.65
N THR A 223 6.41 12.33 -1.69
CA THR A 223 7.12 12.35 -0.40
C THR A 223 6.42 11.43 0.60
N PRO A 224 7.11 10.99 1.68
CA PRO A 224 6.47 10.20 2.75
C PRO A 224 5.25 10.90 3.36
N ALA A 225 5.27 12.22 3.51
CA ALA A 225 4.15 12.99 4.05
C ALA A 225 2.94 13.01 3.10
N GLU A 226 3.16 13.19 1.82
CA GLU A 226 2.10 13.20 0.79
C GLU A 226 1.38 11.85 0.71
N ILE A 227 2.13 10.75 0.70
CA ILE A 227 1.48 9.43 0.63
C ILE A 227 0.80 9.05 1.95
N THR A 228 1.31 9.52 3.11
CA THR A 228 0.62 9.39 4.39
C THR A 228 -0.73 10.12 4.35
N GLN A 229 -0.78 11.33 3.79
CA GLN A 229 -2.02 12.07 3.63
C GLN A 229 -3.04 11.30 2.78
N ALA A 230 -2.63 10.71 1.67
CA ALA A 230 -3.50 9.86 0.86
C ALA A 230 -4.04 8.66 1.66
N CYS A 231 -3.19 8.02 2.47
CA CYS A 231 -3.59 6.92 3.36
C CYS A 231 -4.57 7.38 4.46
N VAL A 232 -4.39 8.58 5.02
CA VAL A 232 -5.33 9.17 5.99
C VAL A 232 -6.71 9.38 5.38
N VAL A 233 -6.80 9.80 4.10
CA VAL A 233 -8.09 9.87 3.40
C VAL A 233 -8.77 8.51 3.36
N LEU A 234 -8.01 7.43 3.08
CA LEU A 234 -8.56 6.07 3.10
C LEU A 234 -8.96 5.64 4.52
N ALA A 235 -8.14 5.93 5.53
CA ALA A 235 -8.45 5.64 6.94
C ALA A 235 -9.71 6.38 7.43
N ARG A 236 -10.01 7.53 6.84
CA ARG A 236 -11.20 8.37 7.08
C ARG A 236 -12.44 7.89 6.30
N GLY A 237 -12.40 6.72 5.68
CA GLY A 237 -13.48 6.18 4.87
C GLY A 237 -13.65 6.88 3.51
N GLY A 238 -12.60 7.50 2.98
CA GLY A 238 -12.60 8.14 1.66
C GLY A 238 -13.18 9.55 1.63
N LYS A 239 -13.17 10.24 2.76
CA LYS A 239 -13.67 11.62 2.88
C LYS A 239 -12.54 12.65 2.87
N ILE A 240 -12.78 13.76 2.16
CA ILE A 240 -11.97 14.98 2.24
C ILE A 240 -12.92 16.10 2.70
N GLY A 241 -12.71 16.60 3.91
CA GLY A 241 -13.73 17.40 4.60
C GLY A 241 -15.01 16.58 4.75
N GLU A 242 -16.15 17.17 4.40
CA GLU A 242 -17.45 16.49 4.43
C GLU A 242 -17.77 15.72 3.13
N LYS A 243 -16.95 15.87 2.10
CA LYS A 243 -17.21 15.27 0.78
C LYS A 243 -16.70 13.84 0.70
N GLN A 244 -17.61 12.90 0.37
CA GLN A 244 -17.23 11.54 0.01
C GLN A 244 -16.58 11.52 -1.36
N ILE A 245 -15.31 11.09 -1.43
CA ILE A 245 -14.52 11.01 -2.68
C ILE A 245 -14.43 9.58 -3.17
N ILE A 246 -14.35 8.62 -2.24
CA ILE A 246 -14.21 7.20 -2.52
C ILE A 246 -15.27 6.44 -1.74
N HIS A 247 -15.95 5.51 -2.40
CA HIS A 247 -16.96 4.68 -1.74
C HIS A 247 -16.29 3.75 -0.70
N GLU A 248 -16.83 3.73 0.54
CA GLU A 248 -16.23 2.99 1.66
C GLU A 248 -15.99 1.50 1.33
N ASN A 249 -16.92 0.84 0.64
CA ASN A 249 -16.76 -0.57 0.26
C ASN A 249 -15.53 -0.82 -0.64
N ASN A 250 -15.15 0.14 -1.47
CA ASN A 250 -13.96 0.00 -2.33
C ASN A 250 -12.67 0.11 -1.52
N ILE A 251 -12.68 0.95 -0.49
CA ILE A 251 -11.58 1.03 0.48
C ILE A 251 -11.47 -0.27 1.26
N VAL A 252 -12.57 -0.80 1.79
CA VAL A 252 -12.59 -2.07 2.55
C VAL A 252 -12.01 -3.21 1.70
N ARG A 253 -12.35 -3.28 0.41
CA ARG A 253 -11.79 -4.29 -0.50
C ARG A 253 -10.28 -4.15 -0.68
N ALA A 254 -9.78 -2.93 -0.84
CA ALA A 254 -8.35 -2.67 -0.96
C ALA A 254 -7.59 -3.00 0.33
N ILE A 255 -8.14 -2.62 1.49
CA ILE A 255 -7.58 -2.94 2.81
C ILE A 255 -7.52 -4.45 3.03
N ASN A 256 -8.58 -5.19 2.69
CA ASN A 256 -8.58 -6.65 2.80
C ASN A 256 -7.52 -7.29 1.89
N ALA A 257 -7.32 -6.76 0.68
CA ALA A 257 -6.25 -7.21 -0.18
C ALA A 257 -4.85 -6.87 0.40
N MET A 258 -4.69 -5.70 1.02
CA MET A 258 -3.43 -5.31 1.69
C MET A 258 -3.11 -6.22 2.88
N ASN A 259 -4.11 -6.58 3.69
CA ASN A 259 -3.95 -7.51 4.81
C ASN A 259 -3.44 -8.88 4.37
N SER A 260 -3.82 -9.32 3.17
CA SER A 260 -3.48 -10.66 2.67
C SER A 260 -2.22 -10.69 1.80
N TYR A 261 -1.87 -9.57 1.13
CA TYR A 261 -0.88 -9.58 0.04
C TYR A 261 0.05 -8.34 0.04
N GLY A 262 0.02 -7.52 1.09
CA GLY A 262 0.62 -6.18 1.02
C GLY A 262 2.13 -6.11 1.15
N LEU A 263 2.75 -7.10 1.81
CA LEU A 263 4.18 -7.13 2.13
C LEU A 263 4.91 -8.28 1.40
N TYR A 264 4.49 -8.55 0.18
CA TYR A 264 5.04 -9.62 -0.66
C TYR A 264 4.95 -10.98 0.05
N GLU A 265 5.96 -11.82 -0.06
CA GLU A 265 6.02 -13.14 0.56
C GLU A 265 6.06 -13.09 2.10
N ARG A 266 6.41 -11.94 2.68
CA ARG A 266 6.45 -11.75 4.14
C ARG A 266 5.15 -11.28 4.78
N THR A 267 4.06 -11.17 4.02
CA THR A 267 2.78 -10.67 4.57
C THR A 267 2.31 -11.51 5.76
N GLY A 268 2.36 -12.84 5.66
CA GLY A 268 1.94 -13.75 6.73
C GLY A 268 2.86 -13.69 7.96
N GLU A 269 4.17 -13.68 7.73
CA GLU A 269 5.20 -13.59 8.77
C GLU A 269 5.03 -12.31 9.60
N ILE A 270 5.01 -11.16 8.94
CA ILE A 270 4.89 -9.87 9.63
C ILE A 270 3.53 -9.74 10.33
N SER A 271 2.47 -10.35 9.78
CA SER A 271 1.16 -10.38 10.46
C SER A 271 1.18 -11.21 11.75
N LEU A 272 2.01 -12.27 11.83
CA LEU A 272 2.21 -13.04 13.05
C LEU A 272 3.03 -12.26 14.08
N LEU A 273 3.99 -11.46 13.63
CA LEU A 273 4.83 -10.61 14.48
C LEU A 273 4.08 -9.37 14.97
N ALA A 274 3.09 -8.91 14.23
CA ALA A 274 2.24 -7.81 14.64
C ALA A 274 1.35 -8.26 15.79
N ALA A 275 1.87 -8.16 16.99
CA ALA A 275 1.27 -8.56 18.25
C ALA A 275 0.02 -7.76 18.63
N GLY A 276 -0.87 -7.58 17.72
CA GLY A 276 -2.13 -6.89 17.95
C GLY A 276 -3.29 -7.63 17.33
N VAL A 277 -4.46 -7.46 17.88
CA VAL A 277 -5.71 -8.03 17.36
C VAL A 277 -6.11 -7.44 15.99
N ARG A 278 -5.39 -6.42 15.50
CA ARG A 278 -5.63 -5.79 14.20
C ARG A 278 -4.62 -6.23 13.15
N ALA A 279 -5.16 -6.65 12.02
CA ALA A 279 -4.36 -6.95 10.84
C ALA A 279 -3.63 -5.70 10.34
N LEU A 280 -2.39 -5.88 9.87
CA LEU A 280 -1.60 -4.84 9.22
C LEU A 280 -2.09 -4.60 7.81
N SER A 281 -2.71 -3.45 7.57
CA SER A 281 -3.14 -3.04 6.23
C SER A 281 -2.00 -2.32 5.52
N CYS A 282 -0.92 -3.04 5.27
CA CYS A 282 0.31 -2.49 4.69
C CYS A 282 0.40 -2.70 3.20
N LYS A 283 1.20 -1.84 2.54
CA LYS A 283 1.69 -2.05 1.18
C LYS A 283 3.11 -1.55 1.05
N SER A 284 3.98 -2.43 0.56
CA SER A 284 5.38 -2.14 0.27
C SER A 284 5.62 -1.82 -1.20
N GLY A 285 6.66 -1.04 -1.47
CA GLY A 285 7.15 -0.75 -2.82
C GLY A 285 8.67 -0.69 -2.86
N VAL A 286 9.26 -1.15 -3.95
CA VAL A 286 10.72 -1.21 -4.15
C VAL A 286 11.42 0.16 -4.19
N GLY A 287 10.66 1.26 -4.16
CA GLY A 287 11.19 2.61 -3.89
C GLY A 287 11.54 2.85 -2.43
N GLY A 288 11.31 1.88 -1.54
CA GLY A 288 11.63 1.97 -0.11
C GLY A 288 10.48 2.45 0.78
N LEU A 289 9.28 2.64 0.23
CA LEU A 289 8.09 3.02 1.00
C LEU A 289 7.36 1.78 1.52
N ILE A 290 6.90 1.86 2.77
CA ILE A 290 5.84 0.99 3.32
C ILE A 290 4.75 1.91 3.89
N ILE A 291 3.53 1.76 3.41
CA ILE A 291 2.34 2.42 3.97
C ILE A 291 1.56 1.45 4.84
N ASN A 292 0.88 1.98 5.85
CA ASN A 292 -0.15 1.28 6.63
C ASN A 292 -1.39 2.16 6.79
N ILE A 293 -2.57 1.56 6.70
CA ILE A 293 -3.85 2.24 6.87
C ILE A 293 -4.59 1.57 8.04
N ASP A 294 -4.89 2.34 9.09
CA ASP A 294 -5.73 1.88 10.19
C ASP A 294 -7.09 2.59 10.14
N PRO A 295 -8.13 1.92 9.60
CA PRO A 295 -9.45 2.51 9.43
C PRO A 295 -10.02 3.05 10.75
N GLY A 296 -10.45 4.30 10.72
CA GLY A 296 -11.03 4.98 11.89
C GLY A 296 -10.00 5.50 12.89
N ARG A 297 -8.68 5.39 12.63
CA ARG A 297 -7.62 5.88 13.52
C ARG A 297 -6.58 6.74 12.82
N GLY A 298 -6.04 6.30 11.70
CA GLY A 298 -5.03 7.05 10.98
C GLY A 298 -4.25 6.19 10.00
N ALA A 299 -3.04 6.67 9.68
CA ALA A 299 -2.14 5.97 8.78
C ALA A 299 -0.69 6.31 9.13
N PHE A 300 0.25 5.48 8.70
CA PHE A 300 1.65 5.85 8.72
C PHE A 300 2.36 5.41 7.44
N THR A 301 3.47 6.07 7.17
CA THR A 301 4.42 5.70 6.11
C THR A 301 5.81 5.64 6.69
N THR A 302 6.56 4.61 6.31
CA THR A 302 8.00 4.53 6.50
C THR A 302 8.70 4.64 5.15
N TYR A 303 9.86 5.26 5.14
CA TYR A 303 10.76 5.32 4.00
C TYR A 303 12.16 4.89 4.41
N GLY A 304 12.74 3.98 3.67
CA GLY A 304 14.13 3.56 3.75
C GLY A 304 14.46 2.79 2.46
N PRO A 305 15.41 3.25 1.63
CA PRO A 305 15.57 2.75 0.28
C PRO A 305 16.23 1.37 0.18
N ARG A 306 16.92 0.90 1.22
CA ARG A 306 17.49 -0.44 1.24
C ARG A 306 16.40 -1.47 1.53
N LEU A 307 16.38 -2.53 0.74
CA LEU A 307 15.34 -3.56 0.72
C LEU A 307 15.88 -4.88 1.25
N ASP A 308 15.04 -5.64 1.96
CA ASP A 308 15.29 -7.04 2.30
C ASP A 308 15.17 -7.94 1.05
N ALA A 309 15.45 -9.23 1.19
CA ALA A 309 15.41 -10.20 0.10
C ALA A 309 14.01 -10.35 -0.55
N ALA A 310 12.93 -10.00 0.16
CA ALA A 310 11.57 -10.01 -0.37
C ALA A 310 11.19 -8.69 -1.08
N GLY A 311 12.02 -7.64 -0.99
CA GLY A 311 11.79 -6.33 -1.60
C GLY A 311 11.08 -5.33 -0.70
N ASN A 312 10.98 -5.59 0.61
CA ASN A 312 10.48 -4.64 1.59
C ASN A 312 11.61 -3.76 2.14
N SER A 313 11.30 -2.51 2.49
CA SER A 313 12.25 -1.64 3.18
C SER A 313 12.74 -2.30 4.47
N ALA A 314 14.06 -2.51 4.60
CA ALA A 314 14.67 -3.06 5.81
C ALA A 314 14.36 -2.17 7.03
N PHE A 315 14.63 -0.86 6.94
CA PHE A 315 14.23 0.12 7.95
C PHE A 315 12.73 0.07 8.25
N GLY A 316 11.90 0.06 7.18
CA GLY A 316 10.45 0.10 7.31
C GLY A 316 9.88 -1.14 8.00
N LYS A 317 10.44 -2.30 7.75
CA LYS A 317 10.05 -3.57 8.39
C LYS A 317 10.17 -3.49 9.91
N TYR A 318 11.28 -2.96 10.43
CA TYR A 318 11.49 -2.81 11.87
C TYR A 318 10.58 -1.74 12.51
N ALA A 319 10.42 -0.60 11.86
CA ALA A 319 9.54 0.46 12.34
C ALA A 319 8.05 0.08 12.34
N LEU A 320 7.66 -0.84 11.49
CA LEU A 320 6.26 -1.21 11.23
C LEU A 320 5.51 -1.70 12.46
N ILE A 321 6.11 -2.60 13.25
CA ILE A 321 5.46 -3.25 14.39
C ILE A 321 5.18 -2.26 15.51
N PRO A 322 6.16 -1.49 16.03
CA PRO A 322 5.89 -0.50 17.05
C PRO A 322 4.93 0.60 16.59
N LEU A 323 5.01 1.05 15.33
CA LEU A 323 4.07 2.03 14.79
C LEU A 323 2.64 1.50 14.71
N ASN A 324 2.47 0.24 14.30
CA ASN A 324 1.16 -0.39 14.29
C ASN A 324 0.58 -0.50 15.70
N ASN A 325 1.40 -0.87 16.67
CA ASN A 325 0.98 -0.95 18.08
C ASN A 325 0.57 0.42 18.63
N LEU A 326 1.23 1.49 18.24
CA LEU A 326 0.84 2.85 18.61
C LEU A 326 -0.55 3.21 18.08
N LEU A 327 -0.83 2.96 16.80
CA LEU A 327 -2.14 3.22 16.21
C LEU A 327 -3.21 2.28 16.76
N ALA A 328 -2.90 1.01 16.97
CA ALA A 328 -3.85 0.00 17.45
C ALA A 328 -4.24 0.14 18.93
N ALA A 329 -3.43 0.81 19.76
CA ALA A 329 -3.78 1.05 21.17
C ALA A 329 -5.05 1.93 21.29
N PRO A 330 -5.97 1.70 22.25
CA PRO A 330 -5.91 0.83 23.42
C PRO A 330 -6.55 -0.55 23.26
N TYR A 331 -6.95 -0.94 22.07
CA TYR A 331 -7.74 -2.16 21.83
C TYR A 331 -6.91 -3.42 21.61
N ALA A 332 -5.58 -3.30 21.53
CA ALA A 332 -4.70 -4.44 21.36
C ALA A 332 -4.28 -5.01 22.75
N MET A 333 -4.25 -6.32 22.87
CA MET A 333 -3.40 -6.96 23.86
C MET A 333 -1.97 -6.58 23.49
N ARG A 334 -1.27 -5.90 24.41
CA ARG A 334 0.08 -5.40 24.17
C ARG A 334 1.08 -6.48 24.49
N LEU A 335 1.96 -6.81 23.56
CA LEU A 335 3.23 -7.41 23.91
C LEU A 335 4.09 -6.37 24.65
N SER A 336 4.87 -6.81 25.60
CA SER A 336 5.94 -6.00 26.18
C SER A 336 7.00 -5.68 25.13
N ALA A 337 7.83 -4.67 25.39
CA ALA A 337 8.94 -4.34 24.49
C ALA A 337 9.88 -5.55 24.28
N ASP A 338 10.15 -6.32 25.36
CA ASP A 338 11.01 -7.51 25.30
C ASP A 338 10.37 -8.62 24.43
N GLU A 339 9.06 -8.84 24.54
CA GLU A 339 8.36 -9.80 23.69
C GLU A 339 8.37 -9.38 22.21
N ILE A 340 8.25 -8.09 21.90
CA ILE A 340 8.35 -7.57 20.53
C ILE A 340 9.77 -7.81 19.98
N ILE A 341 10.81 -7.45 20.76
CA ILE A 341 12.21 -7.62 20.37
C ILE A 341 12.53 -9.10 20.15
N ASN A 342 12.21 -9.95 21.13
CA ASN A 342 12.46 -11.39 21.03
C ASN A 342 11.75 -12.00 19.81
N THR A 343 10.51 -11.57 19.54
CA THR A 343 9.77 -12.08 18.39
C THR A 343 10.39 -11.66 17.07
N ILE A 344 10.94 -10.45 16.97
CA ILE A 344 11.65 -10.00 15.76
C ILE A 344 12.94 -10.82 15.58
N GLU A 345 13.72 -11.03 16.64
CA GLU A 345 14.97 -11.80 16.64
C GLU A 345 14.75 -13.29 16.29
N GLU A 346 13.62 -13.90 16.67
CA GLU A 346 13.28 -15.28 16.32
C GLU A 346 13.04 -15.51 14.83
N PHE A 347 12.78 -14.46 14.06
CA PHE A 347 12.51 -14.51 12.63
C PHE A 347 13.68 -14.00 11.75
N GLU A 348 14.82 -13.70 12.31
CA GLU A 348 16.10 -13.44 11.63
C GLU A 348 16.89 -14.72 11.44
#